data_f76d795f39d01a670fc96f17a1a940de
#
_entry.id   f76d795f39d01a670fc96f17a1a940de
#
_cell.length_a   1.000
_cell.length_b   1.000
_cell.length_c   1.000
_cell.angle_alpha   90.00
_cell.angle_beta   90.00
_cell.angle_gamma   90.00
#
_symmetry.space_group_name_H-M   'P 1'
#
loop_
_entity.id
_entity.type
_entity.pdbx_description
1 polymer ?
#
loop_
_entity_poly.entity_id
_entity_poly.type
_entity_poly.pdbx_seq_one_letter_code
_entity_poly.pdbx_strand_id
1 'polypeptide(L)'
;MFDDNKNIDASISGKFSTKRSLHWGFSIYRCSYKNESAWSRLLQRLGEQIESDLEYNQRMDLLSRHQLVINDDIEKFDGATSHDIRDHFNTWLQTDYLRSSPALNYDFCLFVDDFCLDSLELFEDSLSGPIVKCLSKPWGNLTLQERNYKIHPEWHDGETDDELEMVGWIYLPINSYVGWYDTLEEPSNWEAFYLRPPMMNDECSIVNVEEERLALLRQKA
;
A
#
# COMPACT_ATOMS: atom_id res chain seq x y z
N MET A 1 26.52 2.70 -9.61
CA MET A 1 25.65 3.87 -9.61
C MET A 1 24.62 3.57 -10.69
N PHE A 2 23.52 2.92 -10.28
CA PHE A 2 22.42 2.62 -11.20
C PHE A 2 21.65 3.91 -11.42
N ASP A 3 21.27 4.15 -12.64
CA ASP A 3 20.58 5.36 -13.08
C ASP A 3 19.07 5.18 -12.82
N ASP A 4 18.68 5.25 -11.53
CA ASP A 4 17.29 5.03 -11.08
C ASP A 4 16.30 6.03 -11.70
N ASN A 5 16.78 7.19 -12.15
CA ASN A 5 15.98 8.19 -12.85
C ASN A 5 15.35 7.72 -14.18
N LYS A 6 15.95 6.71 -14.85
CA LYS A 6 15.41 6.23 -16.13
C LYS A 6 14.22 5.29 -15.98
N ASN A 7 14.08 4.62 -14.83
CA ASN A 7 13.01 3.66 -14.63
C ASN A 7 11.66 4.34 -14.39
N ILE A 8 11.61 5.36 -13.54
CA ILE A 8 10.37 6.12 -13.29
C ILE A 8 9.90 6.80 -14.59
N ASP A 9 10.83 7.36 -15.37
CA ASP A 9 10.53 7.96 -16.67
C ASP A 9 9.97 6.96 -17.68
N ALA A 10 10.55 5.77 -17.75
CA ALA A 10 10.13 4.76 -18.72
C ALA A 10 8.79 4.12 -18.37
N SER A 11 8.54 3.85 -17.08
CA SER A 11 7.33 3.16 -16.63
C SER A 11 6.13 4.10 -16.57
N ILE A 12 6.22 5.19 -15.84
CA ILE A 12 5.11 6.17 -15.75
C ILE A 12 4.81 6.81 -17.11
N SER A 13 5.84 7.11 -17.94
CA SER A 13 5.65 7.65 -19.28
C SER A 13 5.22 6.60 -20.31
N GLY A 14 5.66 5.34 -20.18
CA GLY A 14 5.41 4.27 -21.15
C GLY A 14 3.93 3.86 -21.23
N LYS A 15 3.26 3.68 -20.10
CA LYS A 15 1.83 3.36 -20.09
C LYS A 15 0.94 4.57 -20.39
N PHE A 16 1.37 5.77 -20.01
CA PHE A 16 0.63 7.00 -20.24
C PHE A 16 0.75 7.54 -21.66
N SER A 17 1.78 7.17 -22.41
CA SER A 17 1.95 7.62 -23.80
C SER A 17 0.93 7.01 -24.77
N THR A 18 0.35 5.86 -24.46
CA THR A 18 -0.61 5.15 -25.32
C THR A 18 -2.07 5.44 -25.01
N LYS A 19 -2.38 5.93 -23.81
CA LYS A 19 -3.76 6.28 -23.42
C LYS A 19 -3.72 7.63 -22.72
N ARG A 20 -4.27 8.65 -23.25
CA ARG A 20 -4.41 10.04 -22.72
C ARG A 20 -4.80 10.16 -21.24
N SER A 21 -4.38 9.27 -20.40
CA SER A 21 -4.63 9.26 -18.99
C SER A 21 -3.62 10.11 -18.23
N LEU A 22 -4.15 11.03 -17.46
CA LEU A 22 -3.38 12.13 -16.90
C LEU A 22 -3.00 11.93 -15.44
N HIS A 23 -3.45 10.86 -14.76
CA HIS A 23 -3.30 10.72 -13.32
C HIS A 23 -2.61 9.40 -12.93
N TRP A 24 -2.01 9.35 -11.75
CA TRP A 24 -1.37 8.17 -11.17
C TRP A 24 -1.58 8.14 -9.65
N GLY A 25 -1.46 6.97 -9.04
CA GLY A 25 -1.61 6.76 -7.60
C GLY A 25 -2.43 5.53 -7.25
N PHE A 26 -2.70 5.35 -5.97
CA PHE A 26 -3.49 4.24 -5.45
C PHE A 26 -4.85 4.68 -4.92
N SER A 27 -5.80 3.75 -4.90
CA SER A 27 -6.96 3.85 -4.01
C SER A 27 -6.53 3.52 -2.59
N ILE A 28 -6.97 4.28 -1.60
CA ILE A 28 -6.71 4.06 -0.19
C ILE A 28 -8.02 3.84 0.57
N TYR A 29 -8.05 2.82 1.41
CA TYR A 29 -9.19 2.44 2.24
C TYR A 29 -8.90 2.76 3.70
N ARG A 30 -9.77 3.55 4.30
CA ARG A 30 -9.73 3.82 5.73
C ARG A 30 -10.51 2.74 6.47
N CYS A 31 -9.81 1.90 7.25
CA CYS A 31 -10.39 0.78 8.00
C CYS A 31 -10.26 0.96 9.53
N SER A 32 -9.82 2.14 9.97
CA SER A 32 -9.81 2.55 11.37
C SER A 32 -10.33 3.97 11.54
N TYR A 33 -11.29 4.13 12.44
CA TYR A 33 -11.95 5.40 12.75
C TYR A 33 -11.75 5.84 14.19
N LYS A 34 -10.89 5.17 14.95
CA LYS A 34 -10.64 5.46 16.36
C LYS A 34 -9.85 6.75 16.58
N ASN A 35 -9.04 7.16 15.59
CA ASN A 35 -8.16 8.32 15.73
C ASN A 35 -8.13 9.16 14.44
N GLU A 36 -8.99 10.18 14.39
CA GLU A 36 -9.10 11.11 13.26
C GLU A 36 -7.82 11.92 13.04
N SER A 37 -7.15 12.31 14.13
CA SER A 37 -5.89 13.05 14.03
C SER A 37 -4.77 12.20 13.42
N ALA A 38 -4.69 10.91 13.78
CA ALA A 38 -3.71 10.00 13.18
C ALA A 38 -3.99 9.77 11.70
N TRP A 39 -5.26 9.60 11.31
CA TRP A 39 -5.65 9.51 9.90
C TRP A 39 -5.23 10.75 9.10
N SER A 40 -5.54 11.94 9.60
CA SER A 40 -5.16 13.20 8.94
C SER A 40 -3.64 13.35 8.82
N ARG A 41 -2.88 12.98 9.87
CA ARG A 41 -1.40 13.00 9.84
C ARG A 41 -0.84 12.00 8.84
N LEU A 42 -1.43 10.80 8.73
CA LEU A 42 -1.01 9.79 7.75
C LEU A 42 -1.12 10.33 6.32
N LEU A 43 -2.28 10.92 5.97
CA LEU A 43 -2.49 11.50 4.65
C LEU A 43 -1.54 12.68 4.38
N GLN A 44 -1.32 13.53 5.38
CA GLN A 44 -0.36 14.62 5.26
C GLN A 44 1.06 14.09 5.02
N ARG A 45 1.50 13.13 5.83
CA ARG A 45 2.85 12.53 5.72
C ARG A 45 3.05 11.85 4.37
N LEU A 46 2.01 11.17 3.88
CA LEU A 46 2.03 10.55 2.55
C LEU A 46 2.18 11.61 1.45
N GLY A 47 1.45 12.72 1.53
CA GLY A 47 1.57 13.83 0.58
C GLY A 47 2.96 14.47 0.58
N GLU A 48 3.50 14.75 1.77
CA GLU A 48 4.86 15.31 1.93
C GLU A 48 5.93 14.37 1.36
N GLN A 49 5.78 13.06 1.57
CA GLN A 49 6.73 12.09 1.04
C GLN A 49 6.68 12.00 -0.49
N ILE A 50 5.47 11.98 -1.08
CA ILE A 50 5.30 11.99 -2.54
C ILE A 50 5.98 13.22 -3.16
N GLU A 51 5.78 14.39 -2.57
CA GLU A 51 6.39 15.62 -3.04
C GLU A 51 7.92 15.55 -2.95
N SER A 52 8.45 15.08 -1.82
CA SER A 52 9.88 14.89 -1.59
C SER A 52 10.51 13.91 -2.59
N ASP A 53 9.87 12.77 -2.83
CA ASP A 53 10.37 11.77 -3.78
C ASP A 53 10.38 12.29 -5.22
N LEU A 54 9.32 13.01 -5.62
CA LEU A 54 9.26 13.62 -6.94
C LEU A 54 10.27 14.74 -7.12
N GLU A 55 10.52 15.54 -6.07
CA GLU A 55 11.57 16.57 -6.10
C GLU A 55 12.96 15.93 -6.24
N TYR A 56 13.26 14.92 -5.41
CA TYR A 56 14.53 14.19 -5.46
C TYR A 56 14.79 13.59 -6.85
N ASN A 57 13.75 13.03 -7.48
CA ASN A 57 13.82 12.44 -8.81
C ASN A 57 13.66 13.46 -9.95
N GLN A 58 13.54 14.75 -9.65
CA GLN A 58 13.33 15.85 -10.62
C GLN A 58 12.06 15.67 -11.48
N ARG A 59 10.99 15.11 -10.88
CA ARG A 59 9.73 14.77 -11.54
C ARG A 59 8.52 15.51 -10.95
N MET A 60 8.72 16.74 -10.52
CA MET A 60 7.63 17.58 -10.01
C MET A 60 6.50 17.79 -11.02
N ASP A 61 6.74 17.56 -12.31
CA ASP A 61 5.73 17.54 -13.36
C ASP A 61 4.63 16.49 -13.12
N LEU A 62 4.92 15.45 -12.36
CA LEU A 62 3.99 14.38 -12.00
C LEU A 62 3.10 14.71 -10.80
N LEU A 63 3.47 15.68 -9.97
CA LEU A 63 2.73 15.99 -8.75
C LEU A 63 1.28 16.41 -9.05
N SER A 64 1.08 17.26 -10.04
CA SER A 64 -0.27 17.70 -10.46
C SER A 64 -1.13 16.56 -11.05
N ARG A 65 -0.53 15.45 -11.36
CA ARG A 65 -1.15 14.24 -11.91
C ARG A 65 -1.36 13.14 -10.86
N HIS A 66 -0.78 13.30 -9.68
CA HIS A 66 -1.01 12.37 -8.58
C HIS A 66 -2.46 12.46 -8.09
N GLN A 67 -3.09 11.32 -7.92
CA GLN A 67 -4.44 11.21 -7.40
C GLN A 67 -4.52 10.06 -6.39
N LEU A 68 -4.84 10.38 -5.15
CA LEU A 68 -5.19 9.42 -4.12
C LEU A 68 -6.71 9.37 -4.03
N VAL A 69 -7.30 8.21 -4.36
CA VAL A 69 -8.75 8.01 -4.20
C VAL A 69 -9.03 7.45 -2.82
N ILE A 70 -9.60 8.31 -1.97
CA ILE A 70 -9.91 7.95 -0.58
C ILE A 70 -11.28 7.29 -0.51
N ASN A 71 -11.32 6.05 -0.03
CA ASN A 71 -12.53 5.31 0.32
C ASN A 71 -12.71 5.41 1.84
N ASP A 72 -13.57 6.32 2.27
CA ASP A 72 -13.82 6.66 3.66
C ASP A 72 -15.33 6.55 3.95
N ASP A 73 -15.79 5.34 4.25
CA ASP A 73 -17.17 5.02 4.60
C ASP A 73 -17.15 4.17 5.88
N ILE A 74 -17.38 4.81 7.03
CA ILE A 74 -17.31 4.17 8.33
C ILE A 74 -18.26 2.98 8.46
N GLU A 75 -19.46 3.05 7.83
CA GLU A 75 -20.44 1.96 7.90
C GLU A 75 -19.98 0.70 7.15
N LYS A 76 -19.10 0.87 6.17
CA LYS A 76 -18.59 -0.23 5.35
C LYS A 76 -17.21 -0.71 5.76
N PHE A 77 -16.36 0.22 6.23
CA PHE A 77 -14.93 -0.07 6.31
C PHE A 77 -14.37 -0.09 7.73
N ASP A 78 -15.11 0.37 8.76
CA ASP A 78 -14.61 0.30 10.14
C ASP A 78 -14.40 -1.16 10.58
N GLY A 79 -13.16 -1.51 10.88
CA GLY A 79 -12.76 -2.87 11.24
C GLY A 79 -12.87 -3.90 10.12
N ALA A 80 -13.04 -3.46 8.85
CA ALA A 80 -13.05 -4.36 7.71
C ALA A 80 -11.73 -5.11 7.56
N THR A 81 -11.82 -6.36 7.11
CA THR A 81 -10.66 -7.22 6.84
C THR A 81 -10.06 -6.92 5.47
N SER A 82 -8.85 -7.42 5.20
CA SER A 82 -8.23 -7.31 3.88
C SER A 82 -9.08 -7.99 2.79
N HIS A 83 -9.84 -9.03 3.16
CA HIS A 83 -10.77 -9.71 2.25
C HIS A 83 -11.94 -8.83 1.87
N ASP A 84 -12.58 -8.19 2.87
CA ASP A 84 -13.72 -7.31 2.64
C ASP A 84 -13.33 -6.16 1.70
N ILE A 85 -12.14 -5.60 1.93
CA ILE A 85 -11.62 -4.51 1.10
C ILE A 85 -11.29 -4.97 -0.32
N ARG A 86 -10.66 -6.15 -0.50
CA ARG A 86 -10.39 -6.69 -1.85
C ARG A 86 -11.69 -6.95 -2.62
N ASP A 87 -12.69 -7.53 -1.96
CA ASP A 87 -13.97 -7.83 -2.58
C ASP A 87 -14.71 -6.53 -2.96
N HIS A 88 -14.66 -5.51 -2.09
CA HIS A 88 -15.16 -4.19 -2.42
C HIS A 88 -14.37 -3.57 -3.58
N PHE A 89 -13.05 -3.58 -3.55
CA PHE A 89 -12.20 -3.02 -4.60
C PHE A 89 -12.45 -3.68 -5.95
N ASN A 90 -12.59 -5.00 -6.00
CA ASN A 90 -12.96 -5.74 -7.21
C ASN A 90 -14.32 -5.29 -7.76
N THR A 91 -15.31 -5.13 -6.90
CA THR A 91 -16.67 -4.72 -7.30
C THR A 91 -16.67 -3.26 -7.76
N TRP A 92 -16.00 -2.40 -7.02
CA TRP A 92 -15.91 -0.97 -7.30
C TRP A 92 -15.23 -0.69 -8.65
N LEU A 93 -14.15 -1.41 -9.00
CA LEU A 93 -13.47 -1.30 -10.28
C LEU A 93 -14.32 -1.73 -11.50
N GLN A 94 -15.41 -2.45 -11.28
CA GLN A 94 -16.33 -2.84 -12.35
C GLN A 94 -17.34 -1.73 -12.70
N THR A 95 -17.42 -0.68 -11.89
CA THR A 95 -18.33 0.43 -12.16
C THR A 95 -17.85 1.28 -13.33
N ASP A 96 -18.78 1.80 -14.14
CA ASP A 96 -18.47 2.59 -15.35
C ASP A 96 -17.68 3.88 -15.05
N TYR A 97 -17.80 4.41 -13.84
CA TYR A 97 -17.09 5.59 -13.40
C TYR A 97 -15.56 5.42 -13.47
N LEU A 98 -15.06 4.24 -13.16
CA LEU A 98 -13.63 3.96 -13.13
C LEU A 98 -13.06 3.56 -14.49
N ARG A 99 -13.88 3.00 -15.36
CA ARG A 99 -13.47 2.74 -16.75
C ARG A 99 -13.13 4.03 -17.50
N SER A 100 -13.64 5.15 -17.05
CA SER A 100 -13.38 6.48 -17.63
C SER A 100 -12.23 7.24 -16.95
N SER A 101 -11.69 6.75 -15.83
CA SER A 101 -10.56 7.36 -15.10
C SER A 101 -9.33 6.44 -15.13
N PRO A 102 -8.57 6.41 -16.20
CA PRO A 102 -7.60 5.36 -16.51
C PRO A 102 -6.22 5.52 -15.85
N ALA A 103 -6.15 5.95 -14.62
CA ALA A 103 -4.87 6.35 -14.04
C ALA A 103 -4.53 5.77 -12.68
N LEU A 104 -5.46 5.12 -12.02
CA LEU A 104 -5.18 4.48 -10.74
C LEU A 104 -4.58 3.10 -10.96
N ASN A 105 -3.82 2.63 -9.99
CA ASN A 105 -3.43 1.25 -9.98
C ASN A 105 -4.68 0.36 -9.80
N TYR A 106 -5.00 -0.47 -10.78
CA TYR A 106 -6.20 -1.31 -10.78
C TYR A 106 -5.98 -2.70 -10.19
N ASP A 107 -4.74 -3.04 -9.91
CA ASP A 107 -4.36 -4.34 -9.39
C ASP A 107 -4.04 -4.31 -7.89
N PHE A 108 -3.79 -3.11 -7.36
CA PHE A 108 -3.41 -2.91 -5.97
C PHE A 108 -4.13 -1.72 -5.35
N CYS A 109 -4.46 -1.83 -4.07
CA CYS A 109 -4.98 -0.73 -3.26
C CYS A 109 -4.31 -0.68 -1.90
N LEU A 110 -4.36 0.46 -1.24
CA LEU A 110 -3.83 0.64 0.10
C LEU A 110 -4.93 0.42 1.14
N PHE A 111 -4.55 -0.18 2.25
CA PHE A 111 -5.40 -0.49 3.39
C PHE A 111 -4.76 0.10 4.65
N VAL A 112 -5.56 0.83 5.43
CA VAL A 112 -5.12 1.50 6.64
C VAL A 112 -6.00 1.09 7.82
N ASP A 113 -5.44 0.25 8.70
CA ASP A 113 -6.05 -0.19 9.95
C ASP A 113 -5.45 0.54 11.17
N ASP A 114 -5.82 0.08 12.36
CA ASP A 114 -5.30 0.61 13.62
C ASP A 114 -3.77 0.55 13.67
N PHE A 115 -3.18 -0.56 13.25
CA PHE A 115 -1.73 -0.72 13.28
C PHE A 115 -1.00 0.24 12.33
N CYS A 116 -1.55 0.49 11.14
CA CYS A 116 -1.03 1.49 10.23
C CYS A 116 -1.06 2.91 10.85
N LEU A 117 -2.12 3.26 11.57
CA LEU A 117 -2.20 4.54 12.27
C LEU A 117 -1.24 4.63 13.45
N ASP A 118 -1.10 3.55 14.23
CA ASP A 118 -0.17 3.49 15.36
C ASP A 118 1.29 3.56 14.88
N SER A 119 1.58 3.10 13.67
CA SER A 119 2.92 3.13 13.09
C SER A 119 3.49 4.54 12.94
N LEU A 120 2.64 5.56 12.84
CA LEU A 120 3.05 6.96 12.82
C LEU A 120 3.87 7.38 14.04
N GLU A 121 3.52 6.84 15.21
CA GLU A 121 4.21 7.15 16.47
C GLU A 121 5.25 6.10 16.83
N LEU A 122 5.01 4.85 16.43
CA LEU A 122 5.92 3.75 16.71
C LEU A 122 7.20 3.87 15.90
N PHE A 123 7.09 4.19 14.61
CA PHE A 123 8.20 4.21 13.66
C PHE A 123 8.65 5.62 13.25
N GLU A 124 8.30 6.66 14.03
CA GLU A 124 8.64 8.05 13.72
C GLU A 124 10.16 8.25 13.56
N ASP A 125 10.95 7.62 14.43
CA ASP A 125 12.41 7.66 14.43
C ASP A 125 13.06 6.43 13.78
N SER A 126 12.25 5.54 13.18
CA SER A 126 12.74 4.35 12.49
C SER A 126 13.15 4.69 11.06
N LEU A 127 14.12 3.96 10.53
CA LEU A 127 14.51 4.06 9.11
C LEU A 127 13.36 3.73 8.17
N SER A 128 12.52 2.78 8.55
CA SER A 128 11.37 2.35 7.74
C SER A 128 10.23 3.38 7.70
N GLY A 129 10.12 4.24 8.73
CA GLY A 129 9.02 5.20 8.85
C GLY A 129 7.64 4.57 9.00
N PRO A 130 6.56 5.37 8.91
CA PRO A 130 5.20 4.86 8.97
C PRO A 130 4.87 3.92 7.81
N ILE A 131 3.97 2.96 8.06
CA ILE A 131 3.61 1.92 7.10
C ILE A 131 2.12 1.92 6.79
N VAL A 132 1.79 1.41 5.60
CA VAL A 132 0.45 1.01 5.20
C VAL A 132 0.48 -0.43 4.68
N LYS A 133 -0.68 -1.06 4.51
CA LYS A 133 -0.77 -2.36 3.83
C LYS A 133 -1.12 -2.14 2.36
N CYS A 134 -0.46 -2.87 1.48
CA CYS A 134 -0.78 -2.90 0.05
C CYS A 134 -1.44 -4.24 -0.27
N LEU A 135 -2.68 -4.21 -0.75
CA LEU A 135 -3.48 -5.39 -1.06
C LEU A 135 -3.42 -5.70 -2.55
N SER A 136 -3.22 -6.98 -2.88
CA SER A 136 -3.28 -7.49 -4.24
C SER A 136 -4.70 -7.92 -4.61
N LYS A 137 -5.29 -7.28 -5.61
CA LYS A 137 -6.58 -7.68 -6.20
C LYS A 137 -6.52 -9.06 -6.87
N PRO A 138 -5.48 -9.40 -7.67
CA PRO A 138 -5.39 -10.71 -8.31
C PRO A 138 -5.49 -11.87 -7.32
N TRP A 139 -4.92 -11.72 -6.12
CA TRP A 139 -5.06 -12.72 -5.06
C TRP A 139 -6.52 -12.92 -4.63
N GLY A 140 -7.36 -11.88 -4.67
CA GLY A 140 -8.79 -11.97 -4.41
C GLY A 140 -9.59 -12.81 -5.41
N ASN A 141 -9.02 -13.11 -6.58
CA ASN A 141 -9.63 -13.99 -7.59
C ASN A 141 -9.48 -15.48 -7.27
N LEU A 142 -8.70 -15.83 -6.24
CA LEU A 142 -8.63 -17.20 -5.75
C LEU A 142 -10.00 -17.67 -5.25
N THR A 143 -10.28 -18.95 -5.40
CA THR A 143 -11.51 -19.55 -4.87
C THR A 143 -11.57 -19.45 -3.35
N LEU A 144 -12.78 -19.53 -2.77
CA LEU A 144 -12.93 -19.56 -1.30
C LEU A 144 -12.12 -20.69 -0.66
N GLN A 145 -11.93 -21.78 -1.36
CA GLN A 145 -11.17 -22.93 -0.88
C GLN A 145 -9.67 -22.64 -0.87
N GLU A 146 -9.18 -21.92 -1.88
CA GLU A 146 -7.78 -21.47 -1.96
C GLU A 146 -7.49 -20.31 -1.00
N ARG A 147 -8.54 -19.57 -0.59
CA ARG A 147 -8.47 -18.49 0.41
C ARG A 147 -8.83 -18.97 1.83
N ASN A 148 -9.03 -20.27 2.03
CA ASN A 148 -9.43 -20.80 3.33
C ASN A 148 -8.21 -20.90 4.27
N TYR A 149 -7.93 -19.82 4.95
CA TYR A 149 -6.88 -19.75 5.96
C TYR A 149 -7.45 -19.17 7.26
N LYS A 150 -6.76 -19.40 8.35
CA LYS A 150 -7.12 -18.83 9.65
C LYS A 150 -6.64 -17.39 9.73
N ILE A 151 -7.54 -16.50 10.16
CA ILE A 151 -7.14 -15.18 10.58
C ILE A 151 -6.45 -15.32 11.93
N HIS A 152 -5.18 -14.92 11.96
CA HIS A 152 -4.40 -14.95 13.20
C HIS A 152 -4.54 -13.61 13.91
N PRO A 153 -4.96 -13.58 15.20
CA PRO A 153 -5.18 -12.32 15.90
C PRO A 153 -3.93 -11.43 16.00
N GLU A 154 -2.76 -12.02 16.01
CA GLU A 154 -1.47 -11.30 16.08
C GLU A 154 -1.10 -10.66 14.76
N TRP A 155 -1.62 -11.14 13.64
CA TRP A 155 -1.33 -10.67 12.28
C TRP A 155 -2.45 -9.83 11.67
N HIS A 156 -3.48 -9.57 12.44
CA HIS A 156 -4.62 -8.73 12.11
C HIS A 156 -5.40 -9.11 10.86
N ASP A 157 -4.91 -10.03 10.02
CA ASP A 157 -5.61 -10.49 8.85
C ASP A 157 -4.66 -11.32 7.95
N GLY A 158 -5.06 -12.52 7.63
CA GLY A 158 -4.48 -13.22 6.50
C GLY A 158 -3.27 -14.11 6.78
N GLU A 159 -3.13 -14.68 7.98
CA GLU A 159 -2.21 -15.79 8.16
C GLU A 159 -2.78 -17.11 7.65
N THR A 160 -1.92 -17.87 7.02
CA THR A 160 -2.14 -19.26 6.67
C THR A 160 -1.33 -20.15 7.61
N ASP A 161 -1.69 -21.42 7.71
CA ASP A 161 -0.92 -22.42 8.47
C ASP A 161 0.43 -22.74 7.76
N ASP A 162 0.62 -22.32 6.52
CA ASP A 162 1.84 -22.48 5.73
C ASP A 162 2.59 -21.14 5.60
N GLU A 163 3.79 -21.10 6.14
CA GLU A 163 4.66 -19.90 6.07
C GLU A 163 5.06 -19.50 4.64
N LEU A 164 4.93 -20.40 3.69
CA LEU A 164 5.25 -20.13 2.28
C LEU A 164 4.05 -19.62 1.49
N GLU A 165 2.85 -19.71 2.03
CA GLU A 165 1.65 -19.27 1.34
C GLU A 165 1.51 -17.75 1.33
N MET A 166 1.13 -17.20 0.18
CA MET A 166 0.86 -15.77 0.04
C MET A 166 -0.47 -15.41 0.70
N VAL A 167 -0.48 -14.36 1.52
CA VAL A 167 -1.70 -13.84 2.18
C VAL A 167 -2.35 -12.68 1.40
N GLY A 168 -1.79 -12.32 0.25
CA GLY A 168 -2.36 -11.34 -0.68
C GLY A 168 -2.20 -9.88 -0.25
N TRP A 169 -1.33 -9.59 0.71
CA TRP A 169 -0.94 -8.24 1.07
C TRP A 169 0.50 -8.19 1.58
N ILE A 170 1.09 -7.00 1.55
CA ILE A 170 2.42 -6.70 2.07
C ILE A 170 2.36 -5.42 2.90
N TYR A 171 3.34 -5.24 3.79
CA TYR A 171 3.62 -3.91 4.34
C TYR A 171 4.34 -3.05 3.30
N LEU A 172 3.93 -1.79 3.21
CA LEU A 172 4.50 -0.78 2.34
C LEU A 172 4.91 0.42 3.20
N PRO A 173 6.22 0.74 3.29
CA PRO A 173 6.65 1.96 3.95
C PRO A 173 6.16 3.18 3.17
N ILE A 174 5.64 4.19 3.88
CA ILE A 174 5.21 5.44 3.25
C ILE A 174 6.37 6.11 2.52
N ASN A 175 7.58 6.01 3.07
CA ASN A 175 8.79 6.56 2.48
C ASN A 175 9.14 5.99 1.09
N SER A 176 8.59 4.84 0.75
CA SER A 176 8.83 4.17 -0.54
C SER A 176 7.59 4.16 -1.46
N TYR A 177 6.59 5.00 -1.18
CA TYR A 177 5.31 5.00 -1.91
C TYR A 177 5.48 5.14 -3.43
N VAL A 178 6.28 6.11 -3.89
CA VAL A 178 6.48 6.39 -5.33
C VAL A 178 7.21 5.21 -5.99
N GLY A 179 8.25 4.68 -5.33
CA GLY A 179 8.98 3.52 -5.83
C GLY A 179 8.12 2.26 -5.92
N TRP A 180 7.27 2.02 -4.92
CA TRP A 180 6.33 0.91 -4.97
C TRP A 180 5.25 1.08 -6.02
N TYR A 181 4.74 2.31 -6.22
CA TYR A 181 3.82 2.56 -7.32
C TYR A 181 4.43 2.20 -8.67
N ASP A 182 5.67 2.64 -8.93
CA ASP A 182 6.40 2.33 -10.16
C ASP A 182 6.66 0.82 -10.31
N THR A 183 7.09 0.16 -9.24
CA THR A 183 7.32 -1.29 -9.23
C THR A 183 6.05 -2.08 -9.56
N LEU A 184 4.92 -1.71 -8.97
CA LEU A 184 3.64 -2.40 -9.09
C LEU A 184 2.83 -1.98 -10.33
N GLU A 185 3.34 -1.06 -11.16
CA GLU A 185 2.75 -0.83 -12.50
C GLU A 185 2.80 -2.09 -13.36
N GLU A 186 3.79 -2.94 -13.16
CA GLU A 186 3.85 -4.27 -13.76
C GLU A 186 3.40 -5.31 -12.72
N PRO A 187 2.18 -5.87 -12.85
CA PRO A 187 1.62 -6.77 -11.83
C PRO A 187 2.45 -8.03 -11.55
N SER A 188 3.24 -8.48 -12.53
CA SER A 188 4.17 -9.61 -12.36
C SER A 188 5.28 -9.35 -11.33
N ASN A 189 5.58 -8.09 -11.06
CA ASN A 189 6.55 -7.72 -10.03
C ASN A 189 6.07 -8.03 -8.62
N TRP A 190 4.76 -8.19 -8.42
CA TRP A 190 4.22 -8.59 -7.13
C TRP A 190 4.88 -9.86 -6.59
N GLU A 191 4.95 -10.92 -7.40
CA GLU A 191 5.55 -12.20 -6.97
C GLU A 191 7.05 -12.06 -6.70
N ALA A 192 7.75 -11.23 -7.46
CA ALA A 192 9.19 -11.04 -7.32
C ALA A 192 9.57 -10.25 -6.06
N PHE A 193 8.72 -9.31 -5.63
CA PHE A 193 8.97 -8.43 -4.48
C PHE A 193 8.11 -8.76 -3.26
N TYR A 194 7.26 -9.78 -3.35
CA TYR A 194 6.41 -10.19 -2.25
C TYR A 194 7.25 -10.64 -1.05
N LEU A 195 7.01 -10.01 0.07
CA LEU A 195 7.46 -10.50 1.37
C LEU A 195 6.23 -10.75 2.24
N ARG A 196 6.13 -11.99 2.70
CA ARG A 196 5.05 -12.34 3.61
C ARG A 196 5.16 -11.56 4.91
N PRO A 197 4.09 -10.89 5.37
CA PRO A 197 4.07 -10.30 6.70
C PRO A 197 4.42 -11.33 7.78
N PRO A 198 5.22 -10.97 8.81
CA PRO A 198 5.57 -9.62 9.21
C PRO A 198 6.80 -9.02 8.51
N MET A 199 7.35 -9.72 7.52
CA MET A 199 8.51 -9.21 6.80
C MET A 199 8.11 -8.07 5.85
N MET A 200 8.96 -7.07 5.74
CA MET A 200 8.79 -5.91 4.89
C MET A 200 10.09 -5.58 4.16
N ASN A 201 9.99 -5.21 2.88
CA ASN A 201 11.09 -4.57 2.18
C ASN A 201 11.19 -3.12 2.61
N ASP A 202 12.30 -2.77 3.22
CA ASP A 202 12.77 -1.42 3.37
C ASP A 202 13.88 -1.16 2.33
N GLU A 203 14.13 0.09 1.98
CA GLU A 203 15.07 0.49 0.90
C GLU A 203 16.44 -0.20 0.95
N CYS A 204 16.91 -0.57 2.13
CA CYS A 204 18.24 -1.14 2.36
C CYS A 204 18.25 -2.54 2.98
N SER A 205 17.10 -3.06 3.42
CA SER A 205 17.06 -4.30 4.21
C SER A 205 15.67 -4.95 4.23
N ILE A 206 15.63 -6.20 4.69
CA ILE A 206 14.38 -6.86 5.05
C ILE A 206 14.19 -6.70 6.55
N VAL A 207 13.07 -6.14 6.96
CA VAL A 207 12.72 -5.83 8.35
C VAL A 207 11.56 -6.73 8.80
N ASN A 208 11.66 -7.25 10.03
CA ASN A 208 10.51 -7.86 10.70
C ASN A 208 9.77 -6.77 11.49
N VAL A 209 8.64 -6.33 10.93
CA VAL A 209 7.82 -5.23 11.47
C VAL A 209 7.36 -5.50 12.90
N GLU A 210 7.02 -6.74 13.23
CA GLU A 210 6.55 -7.10 14.58
C GLU A 210 7.68 -7.10 15.61
N GLU A 211 8.85 -7.61 15.24
CA GLU A 211 10.02 -7.54 16.12
C GLU A 211 10.46 -6.10 16.39
N GLU A 212 10.45 -5.27 15.36
CA GLU A 212 10.75 -3.85 15.49
C GLU A 212 9.75 -3.14 16.41
N ARG A 213 8.45 -3.39 16.20
CA ARG A 213 7.37 -2.90 17.07
C ARG A 213 7.58 -3.27 18.52
N LEU A 214 7.86 -4.54 18.81
CA LEU A 214 8.09 -5.02 20.18
C LEU A 214 9.35 -4.39 20.79
N ALA A 215 10.42 -4.18 20.00
CA ALA A 215 11.63 -3.53 20.46
C ALA A 215 11.36 -2.07 20.86
N LEU A 216 10.64 -1.32 20.04
CA LEU A 216 10.28 0.08 20.30
C LEU A 216 9.35 0.24 21.51
N LEU A 217 8.39 -0.65 21.69
CA LEU A 217 7.51 -0.65 22.87
C LEU A 217 8.28 -0.89 24.15
N ARG A 218 9.32 -1.77 24.13
CA ARG A 218 10.20 -2.00 25.30
C ARG A 218 11.06 -0.79 25.64
N GLN A 219 11.43 0.03 24.66
CA GLN A 219 12.24 1.23 24.88
C GLN A 219 11.40 2.39 25.47
N LYS A 220 10.09 2.41 25.19
CA LYS A 220 9.17 3.43 25.70
C LYS A 220 8.57 3.09 27.09
N ALA A 221 8.77 1.86 27.61
CA ALA A 221 8.28 1.38 28.91
C ALA A 221 9.29 1.60 30.02
#